data_7458b2a7d8023ec3b9447221e685dd17
#
_entry.id   7458b2a7d8023ec3b9447221e685dd17
#
_cell.length_a   1.000
_cell.length_b   1.000
_cell.length_c   1.000
_cell.angle_alpha   90.00
_cell.angle_beta   90.00
_cell.angle_gamma   90.00
#
_symmetry.space_group_name_H-M   'P 1'
#
loop_
_entity.id
_entity.type
_entity.pdbx_description
1 polymer ?
#
loop_
_entity_poly.entity_id
_entity_poly.type
_entity_poly.pdbx_seq_one_letter_code
_entity_poly.pdbx_strand_id
1 'polypeptide(L)'
;MEIIGEVMGRPLITFFHKWDTSRRPLLHVDSNGTMSVAGRGFYPWNTIDSRTRFIAENDAAFLDAEGEWILARDGWLYYIPCKGESIENTICQIPIAEQFITINGNGMEQQVDGVKFSNIDFKYASYITPEDGNNQMQAAAAIATVVEVNFARNIHLTDCTIAHTGLGGVWFMRGCSDCTVERCHIYDLGASGVKIGETSIRENRDEITHHIKVDNNIIQHGGFVFPCAVGVTIFNASDNQVTHNDIADFRYTGVSVGWVWGYSYSPSKRNIIEYNHIHHLGWAQLSDMGGVYTLGLSEGTSVSNNLLHDIYSLYYGGWGLYTDEGSSGIRIENNLVYNCKSGGFHQHYGKENVVRNNIFGGQIRTQLEASRIEPHLSFEFSHNIIYYSSGVMCGINWANVGHKSDYNCYFCTDTDKKIEFQGVKFEDWQAKGQDAHSVVADPQFADAKAGNFTPQNKAMLKQIGFKMFDYTKAGVYGSKEWRKKAELSNELKAAFDKLVSDYEQQKITDW
;
A
#
# COMPACT_ATOMS: atom_id res chain seq x y z
N MET A 1 -15.22 0.96 32.49
CA MET A 1 -16.08 0.94 31.29
C MET A 1 -17.24 0.03 31.60
N GLU A 2 -18.40 0.57 31.93
CA GLU A 2 -19.62 -0.23 32.06
C GLU A 2 -20.07 -0.58 30.64
N ILE A 3 -20.00 -1.83 30.27
CA ILE A 3 -20.64 -2.33 29.06
C ILE A 3 -22.14 -2.26 29.34
N ILE A 4 -22.80 -1.27 28.78
CA ILE A 4 -24.26 -1.14 28.88
C ILE A 4 -24.84 -2.35 28.17
N GLY A 5 -25.32 -3.26 28.95
CA GLY A 5 -25.64 -4.64 28.64
C GLY A 5 -26.50 -4.92 27.42
N GLU A 6 -27.03 -6.07 27.33
CA GLU A 6 -27.74 -6.83 26.28
C GLU A 6 -28.54 -6.14 25.19
N VAL A 7 -28.79 -4.81 25.25
CA VAL A 7 -29.65 -4.05 24.33
C VAL A 7 -28.87 -3.40 23.16
N MET A 8 -27.59 -3.12 23.36
CA MET A 8 -26.74 -2.47 22.35
C MET A 8 -25.91 -3.48 21.57
N GLY A 9 -25.52 -3.17 20.35
CA GLY A 9 -24.73 -4.07 19.49
C GLY A 9 -23.53 -4.68 20.21
N ARG A 10 -23.03 -5.84 19.76
CA ARG A 10 -21.79 -6.39 20.37
C ARG A 10 -20.65 -5.43 20.13
N PRO A 11 -19.95 -4.96 21.18
CA PRO A 11 -18.69 -4.23 20.97
C PRO A 11 -17.72 -5.08 20.17
N LEU A 12 -16.99 -4.44 19.27
CA LEU A 12 -15.97 -5.07 18.43
C LEU A 12 -14.60 -4.54 18.83
N ILE A 13 -13.62 -5.41 18.89
CA ILE A 13 -12.23 -5.05 19.13
C ILE A 13 -11.42 -5.37 17.88
N THR A 14 -10.82 -4.34 17.27
CA THR A 14 -9.85 -4.50 16.19
C THR A 14 -8.46 -4.37 16.76
N PHE A 15 -7.69 -5.46 16.77
CA PHE A 15 -6.28 -5.48 17.18
C PHE A 15 -5.39 -5.20 15.98
N PHE A 16 -4.43 -4.29 16.17
CA PHE A 16 -3.39 -3.98 15.19
C PHE A 16 -2.12 -4.74 15.55
N HIS A 17 -1.79 -5.73 14.74
CA HIS A 17 -0.54 -6.48 14.87
C HIS A 17 0.61 -5.73 14.17
N LYS A 18 1.58 -6.45 13.61
CA LYS A 18 2.67 -5.80 12.86
C LYS A 18 2.23 -5.36 11.45
N TRP A 19 1.71 -6.32 10.67
CA TRP A 19 1.29 -6.12 9.27
C TRP A 19 -0.10 -6.66 8.96
N ASP A 20 -0.82 -7.13 9.95
CA ASP A 20 -2.20 -7.60 9.82
C ASP A 20 -3.07 -7.14 11.00
N THR A 21 -4.35 -7.46 10.94
CA THR A 21 -5.32 -7.10 11.96
C THR A 21 -6.21 -8.28 12.33
N SER A 22 -6.79 -8.23 13.52
CA SER A 22 -7.82 -9.16 13.95
C SER A 22 -9.00 -8.38 14.48
N ARG A 23 -10.19 -8.66 13.96
CA ARG A 23 -11.45 -8.02 14.36
C ARG A 23 -12.33 -9.03 15.10
N ARG A 24 -12.62 -8.76 16.37
CA ARG A 24 -13.21 -9.73 17.29
C ARG A 24 -14.38 -9.15 18.08
N PRO A 25 -15.52 -9.85 18.18
CA PRO A 25 -16.55 -9.51 19.17
C PRO A 25 -15.99 -9.59 20.58
N LEU A 26 -16.24 -8.56 21.38
CA LEU A 26 -15.93 -8.56 22.81
C LEU A 26 -16.97 -9.40 23.55
N LEU A 27 -16.53 -10.37 24.35
CA LEU A 27 -17.38 -11.25 25.12
C LEU A 27 -17.56 -10.75 26.54
N HIS A 28 -16.48 -10.31 27.18
CA HIS A 28 -16.48 -9.94 28.60
C HIS A 28 -15.23 -9.10 28.93
N VAL A 29 -15.38 -8.23 29.93
CA VAL A 29 -14.26 -7.52 30.56
C VAL A 29 -14.36 -7.80 32.08
N ASP A 30 -13.31 -8.40 32.62
CA ASP A 30 -13.23 -8.70 34.06
C ASP A 30 -13.03 -7.42 34.87
N SER A 31 -13.27 -7.51 36.19
CA SER A 31 -13.05 -6.39 37.14
C SER A 31 -11.58 -5.92 37.20
N ASN A 32 -10.63 -6.75 36.77
CA ASN A 32 -9.20 -6.41 36.67
C ASN A 32 -8.81 -5.83 35.31
N GLY A 33 -9.77 -5.63 34.37
CA GLY A 33 -9.53 -5.10 33.03
C GLY A 33 -9.14 -6.14 31.98
N THR A 34 -9.16 -7.44 32.29
CA THR A 34 -8.89 -8.48 31.29
C THR A 34 -10.05 -8.58 30.30
N MET A 35 -9.75 -8.43 29.01
CA MET A 35 -10.73 -8.58 27.93
C MET A 35 -10.73 -10.03 27.41
N SER A 36 -11.93 -10.61 27.31
CA SER A 36 -12.17 -11.87 26.60
C SER A 36 -12.88 -11.58 25.27
N VAL A 37 -12.32 -12.07 24.18
CA VAL A 37 -12.86 -11.87 22.84
C VAL A 37 -13.23 -13.19 22.18
N ALA A 38 -14.15 -13.18 21.24
CA ALA A 38 -14.59 -14.34 20.49
C ALA A 38 -13.50 -14.90 19.57
N GLY A 39 -13.67 -16.17 19.16
CA GLY A 39 -12.89 -16.83 18.14
C GLY A 39 -11.65 -17.56 18.64
N ARG A 40 -10.87 -18.08 17.68
CA ARG A 40 -9.64 -18.84 17.96
C ARG A 40 -8.46 -17.90 18.25
N GLY A 41 -7.32 -18.45 18.67
CA GLY A 41 -6.09 -17.71 18.91
C GLY A 41 -5.60 -16.92 17.69
N PHE A 42 -4.71 -15.96 17.93
CA PHE A 42 -4.07 -15.16 16.91
C PHE A 42 -3.03 -15.98 16.15
N TYR A 43 -2.61 -15.50 15.00
CA TYR A 43 -1.53 -16.15 14.24
C TYR A 43 -0.21 -16.14 15.03
N PRO A 44 0.60 -17.21 14.97
CA PRO A 44 1.82 -17.32 15.77
C PRO A 44 2.91 -16.31 15.41
N TRP A 45 2.86 -15.74 14.21
CA TRP A 45 3.79 -14.69 13.76
C TRP A 45 3.40 -13.28 14.21
N ASN A 46 2.14 -13.08 14.63
CA ASN A 46 1.60 -11.80 15.11
C ASN A 46 0.81 -12.02 16.41
N THR A 47 1.51 -12.33 17.48
CA THR A 47 0.92 -12.45 18.82
C THR A 47 0.67 -11.09 19.45
N ILE A 48 -0.27 -11.03 20.40
CA ILE A 48 -0.51 -9.85 21.23
C ILE A 48 0.63 -9.68 22.23
N ASP A 49 1.14 -8.47 22.35
CA ASP A 49 2.07 -8.05 23.39
C ASP A 49 1.70 -6.68 23.97
N SER A 50 2.53 -6.13 24.85
CA SER A 50 2.30 -4.83 25.51
C SER A 50 2.28 -3.62 24.56
N ARG A 51 2.67 -3.79 23.30
CA ARG A 51 2.68 -2.75 22.26
C ARG A 51 1.55 -2.92 21.25
N THR A 52 0.80 -4.02 21.33
CA THR A 52 -0.35 -4.25 20.45
C THR A 52 -1.43 -3.21 20.74
N ARG A 53 -1.75 -2.42 19.74
CA ARG A 53 -2.79 -1.40 19.80
C ARG A 53 -4.14 -2.02 19.44
N PHE A 54 -5.22 -1.43 19.92
CA PHE A 54 -6.55 -1.83 19.53
C PHE A 54 -7.51 -0.64 19.46
N ILE A 55 -8.58 -0.82 18.72
CA ILE A 55 -9.74 0.08 18.69
C ILE A 55 -10.95 -0.73 19.17
N ALA A 56 -11.76 -0.11 20.02
CA ALA A 56 -13.06 -0.64 20.43
C ALA A 56 -14.16 0.14 19.70
N GLU A 57 -15.14 -0.57 19.16
CA GLU A 57 -16.20 -0.01 18.34
C GLU A 57 -17.55 -0.59 18.75
N ASN A 58 -18.63 0.07 18.34
CA ASN A 58 -20.01 -0.41 18.45
C ASN A 58 -20.47 -0.61 19.91
N ASP A 59 -20.16 0.35 20.78
CA ASP A 59 -20.70 0.46 22.13
C ASP A 59 -21.32 1.86 22.33
N ALA A 60 -22.46 1.92 23.00
CA ALA A 60 -23.15 3.19 23.26
C ALA A 60 -22.31 4.18 24.10
N ALA A 61 -21.37 3.68 24.89
CA ALA A 61 -20.44 4.51 25.65
C ALA A 61 -19.49 5.34 24.76
N PHE A 62 -19.41 5.03 23.46
CA PHE A 62 -18.60 5.75 22.48
C PHE A 62 -19.39 6.78 21.69
N LEU A 63 -20.71 6.92 21.93
CA LEU A 63 -21.51 7.95 21.30
C LEU A 63 -21.35 9.26 22.08
N ASP A 64 -20.31 10.05 21.74
CA ASP A 64 -19.98 11.29 22.45
C ASP A 64 -19.65 12.48 21.52
N ALA A 65 -19.69 12.28 20.19
CA ALA A 65 -19.41 13.31 19.21
C ALA A 65 -20.45 13.36 18.07
N GLU A 66 -20.61 14.53 17.46
CA GLU A 66 -21.45 14.73 16.26
C GLU A 66 -21.02 13.82 15.11
N GLY A 67 -21.98 13.18 14.43
CA GLY A 67 -21.75 12.26 13.31
C GLY A 67 -21.57 10.79 13.73
N GLU A 68 -21.46 10.50 15.01
CA GLU A 68 -21.34 9.12 15.50
C GLU A 68 -22.69 8.41 15.53
N TRP A 69 -22.64 7.12 15.28
CA TRP A 69 -23.82 6.27 15.25
C TRP A 69 -23.54 4.84 15.73
N ILE A 70 -24.58 4.18 16.19
CA ILE A 70 -24.58 2.76 16.53
C ILE A 70 -25.88 2.10 16.07
N LEU A 71 -25.78 0.92 15.47
CA LEU A 71 -26.91 0.05 15.18
C LEU A 71 -27.01 -0.99 16.31
N ALA A 72 -28.05 -0.86 17.13
CA ALA A 72 -28.32 -1.76 18.23
C ALA A 72 -28.89 -3.11 17.74
N ARG A 73 -28.81 -4.16 18.58
CA ARG A 73 -29.27 -5.53 18.24
C ARG A 73 -30.77 -5.63 17.99
N ASP A 74 -31.56 -4.76 18.60
CA ASP A 74 -33.00 -4.66 18.40
C ASP A 74 -33.39 -3.98 17.09
N GLY A 75 -32.40 -3.52 16.31
CA GLY A 75 -32.56 -2.86 15.01
C GLY A 75 -32.74 -1.35 15.10
N TRP A 76 -32.61 -0.74 16.27
CA TRP A 76 -32.63 0.71 16.40
C TRP A 76 -31.27 1.31 16.02
N LEU A 77 -31.33 2.38 15.20
CA LEU A 77 -30.17 3.22 14.87
C LEU A 77 -30.17 4.43 15.83
N TYR A 78 -29.10 4.57 16.60
CA TYR A 78 -28.82 5.75 17.40
C TYR A 78 -27.77 6.58 16.68
N TYR A 79 -28.02 7.88 16.58
CA TYR A 79 -27.17 8.80 15.85
C TYR A 79 -27.09 10.14 16.55
N ILE A 80 -25.90 10.70 16.70
CA ILE A 80 -25.70 12.07 17.18
C ILE A 80 -25.63 13.00 15.95
N PRO A 81 -26.65 13.82 15.70
CA PRO A 81 -26.71 14.64 14.50
C PRO A 81 -25.54 15.64 14.41
N CYS A 82 -25.01 15.84 13.23
CA CYS A 82 -24.11 16.93 12.94
C CYS A 82 -24.84 18.28 12.99
N LYS A 83 -24.10 19.36 13.14
CA LYS A 83 -24.68 20.70 13.20
C LYS A 83 -25.53 21.01 11.97
N GLY A 84 -26.81 21.28 12.18
CA GLY A 84 -27.78 21.59 11.12
C GLY A 84 -28.58 20.40 10.61
N GLU A 85 -28.32 19.21 11.11
CA GLU A 85 -29.12 18.02 10.84
C GLU A 85 -30.26 17.88 11.85
N SER A 86 -31.34 17.28 11.40
CA SER A 86 -32.51 16.90 12.22
C SER A 86 -33.08 15.58 11.68
N ILE A 87 -33.98 14.96 12.43
CA ILE A 87 -34.64 13.73 12.01
C ILE A 87 -35.41 13.88 10.68
N GLU A 88 -35.87 15.11 10.38
CA GLU A 88 -36.63 15.40 9.18
C GLU A 88 -35.75 15.57 7.92
N ASN A 89 -34.46 15.92 8.10
CA ASN A 89 -33.57 16.21 6.95
C ASN A 89 -32.39 15.25 6.85
N THR A 90 -32.24 14.31 7.81
CA THR A 90 -31.19 13.30 7.77
C THR A 90 -31.63 12.10 6.92
N ILE A 91 -30.80 11.73 5.95
CA ILE A 91 -31.02 10.55 5.10
C ILE A 91 -30.03 9.44 5.51
N CYS A 92 -30.58 8.32 6.01
CA CYS A 92 -29.80 7.14 6.33
C CYS A 92 -29.91 6.09 5.21
N GLN A 93 -28.79 5.56 4.76
CA GLN A 93 -28.76 4.46 3.81
C GLN A 93 -28.17 3.23 4.49
N ILE A 94 -28.97 2.18 4.63
CA ILE A 94 -28.57 0.93 5.29
C ILE A 94 -28.33 -0.12 4.19
N PRO A 95 -27.08 -0.56 4.00
CA PRO A 95 -26.78 -1.60 3.01
C PRO A 95 -27.29 -2.96 3.50
N ILE A 96 -27.89 -3.73 2.60
CA ILE A 96 -28.35 -5.10 2.84
C ILE A 96 -27.62 -6.15 2.02
N ALA A 97 -26.96 -5.75 0.94
CA ALA A 97 -26.14 -6.64 0.12
C ALA A 97 -24.67 -6.54 0.52
N GLU A 98 -23.98 -7.65 0.56
CA GLU A 98 -22.52 -7.68 0.74
C GLU A 98 -21.77 -7.63 -0.60
N GLN A 99 -22.35 -8.20 -1.66
CA GLN A 99 -21.80 -8.24 -3.01
C GLN A 99 -22.79 -7.71 -4.06
N PHE A 100 -22.28 -7.11 -5.12
CA PHE A 100 -23.09 -6.61 -6.24
C PHE A 100 -23.04 -7.53 -7.44
N ILE A 101 -21.84 -8.07 -7.77
CA ILE A 101 -21.61 -8.86 -8.98
C ILE A 101 -20.77 -10.05 -8.65
N THR A 102 -21.23 -11.23 -9.07
CA THR A 102 -20.44 -12.46 -9.10
C THR A 102 -20.48 -13.04 -10.50
N ILE A 103 -19.32 -13.16 -11.16
CA ILE A 103 -19.17 -13.77 -12.49
C ILE A 103 -18.39 -15.07 -12.31
N ASN A 104 -19.03 -16.19 -12.55
CA ASN A 104 -18.43 -17.52 -12.42
C ASN A 104 -18.62 -18.35 -13.68
N GLY A 105 -17.55 -18.59 -14.43
CA GLY A 105 -17.52 -19.62 -15.45
C GLY A 105 -17.43 -21.03 -14.84
N ASN A 106 -17.65 -22.04 -15.64
CA ASN A 106 -17.59 -23.44 -15.23
C ASN A 106 -16.26 -24.10 -15.67
N GLY A 107 -15.13 -23.49 -15.26
CA GLY A 107 -13.78 -23.92 -15.63
C GLY A 107 -13.26 -23.27 -16.92
N MET A 108 -12.02 -23.61 -17.32
CA MET A 108 -11.34 -23.00 -18.46
C MET A 108 -12.03 -23.27 -19.81
N GLU A 109 -12.73 -24.39 -19.94
CA GLU A 109 -13.46 -24.73 -21.17
C GLU A 109 -14.80 -24.01 -21.31
N GLN A 110 -15.32 -23.46 -20.22
CA GLN A 110 -16.62 -22.77 -20.17
C GLN A 110 -16.50 -21.44 -19.40
N GLN A 111 -15.58 -20.61 -19.83
CA GLN A 111 -15.40 -19.27 -19.27
C GLN A 111 -16.57 -18.36 -19.67
N VAL A 112 -16.92 -17.43 -18.77
CA VAL A 112 -17.76 -16.28 -19.12
C VAL A 112 -16.93 -15.34 -19.99
N ASP A 113 -17.50 -14.84 -21.10
CA ASP A 113 -16.76 -14.06 -22.09
C ASP A 113 -17.52 -12.79 -22.48
N GLY A 114 -16.82 -11.66 -22.52
CA GLY A 114 -17.28 -10.43 -23.17
C GLY A 114 -18.30 -9.59 -22.40
N VAL A 115 -18.36 -9.69 -21.06
CA VAL A 115 -19.29 -8.86 -20.24
C VAL A 115 -18.67 -7.49 -19.95
N LYS A 116 -19.46 -6.44 -20.19
CA LYS A 116 -19.03 -5.04 -19.99
C LYS A 116 -20.01 -4.27 -19.12
N PHE A 117 -19.46 -3.59 -18.12
CA PHE A 117 -20.15 -2.63 -17.26
C PHE A 117 -19.61 -1.24 -17.54
N SER A 118 -20.49 -0.26 -17.81
CA SER A 118 -20.05 1.09 -18.10
C SER A 118 -21.01 2.12 -17.52
N ASN A 119 -20.46 3.14 -16.89
CA ASN A 119 -21.22 4.25 -16.28
C ASN A 119 -22.25 3.77 -15.24
N ILE A 120 -21.85 2.84 -14.37
CA ILE A 120 -22.70 2.31 -13.31
C ILE A 120 -22.09 2.66 -11.95
N ASP A 121 -22.93 3.11 -11.04
CA ASP A 121 -22.61 3.32 -9.64
C ASP A 121 -22.99 2.08 -8.82
N PHE A 122 -22.01 1.41 -8.23
CA PHE A 122 -22.15 0.30 -7.28
C PHE A 122 -21.85 0.83 -5.88
N LYS A 123 -22.86 1.07 -5.08
CA LYS A 123 -22.73 1.74 -3.78
C LYS A 123 -23.51 1.06 -2.69
N TYR A 124 -23.01 1.17 -1.46
CA TYR A 124 -23.64 0.72 -0.24
C TYR A 124 -23.72 -0.81 -0.13
N ALA A 125 -22.56 -1.45 0.06
CA ALA A 125 -22.44 -2.85 0.42
C ALA A 125 -22.00 -3.01 1.88
N SER A 126 -22.59 -3.95 2.60
CA SER A 126 -22.26 -4.23 3.99
C SER A 126 -21.09 -5.18 4.14
N TYR A 127 -20.57 -5.24 5.35
CA TYR A 127 -19.81 -6.37 5.88
C TYR A 127 -20.31 -6.67 7.30
N ILE A 128 -20.61 -7.93 7.56
CA ILE A 128 -21.01 -8.38 8.89
C ILE A 128 -19.88 -9.19 9.49
N THR A 129 -19.31 -8.71 10.61
CA THR A 129 -18.27 -9.47 11.32
C THR A 129 -18.87 -10.79 11.84
N PRO A 130 -18.27 -11.96 11.50
CA PRO A 130 -18.73 -13.25 12.00
C PRO A 130 -18.75 -13.32 13.54
N GLU A 131 -19.56 -14.19 14.12
CA GLU A 131 -19.68 -14.33 15.58
C GLU A 131 -18.37 -14.75 16.27
N ASP A 132 -17.53 -15.49 15.58
CA ASP A 132 -16.18 -15.87 16.03
C ASP A 132 -15.09 -14.88 15.61
N GLY A 133 -15.49 -13.76 14.99
CA GLY A 133 -14.58 -12.72 14.53
C GLY A 133 -13.80 -13.09 13.28
N ASN A 134 -12.76 -12.32 13.00
CA ASN A 134 -11.95 -12.47 11.80
C ASN A 134 -10.46 -12.20 12.11
N ASN A 135 -9.58 -13.13 11.74
CA ASN A 135 -8.13 -12.92 11.69
C ASN A 135 -7.72 -12.68 10.26
N GLN A 136 -7.16 -11.53 9.99
CA GLN A 136 -6.68 -11.22 8.64
C GLN A 136 -5.25 -11.70 8.42
N MET A 137 -4.99 -12.14 7.21
CA MET A 137 -3.63 -12.26 6.69
C MET A 137 -3.19 -10.91 6.13
N GLN A 138 -1.90 -10.77 5.90
CA GLN A 138 -1.32 -9.64 5.13
C GLN A 138 -2.20 -9.31 3.91
N ALA A 139 -2.26 -8.04 3.56
CA ALA A 139 -3.04 -7.52 2.42
C ALA A 139 -4.56 -7.78 2.49
N ALA A 140 -5.12 -8.13 3.64
CA ALA A 140 -6.51 -8.59 3.76
C ALA A 140 -6.85 -9.65 2.69
N ALA A 141 -5.92 -10.58 2.45
CA ALA A 141 -5.89 -11.43 1.25
C ALA A 141 -7.16 -12.27 1.08
N ALA A 142 -7.77 -12.73 2.17
CA ALA A 142 -8.97 -13.58 2.14
C ALA A 142 -10.29 -12.79 2.09
N ILE A 143 -10.26 -11.46 2.28
CA ILE A 143 -11.49 -10.65 2.30
C ILE A 143 -12.07 -10.55 0.89
N ALA A 144 -13.37 -10.79 0.78
CA ALA A 144 -14.14 -10.69 -0.44
C ALA A 144 -14.19 -9.26 -1.01
N THR A 145 -14.68 -9.13 -2.23
CA THR A 145 -14.92 -7.86 -2.90
C THR A 145 -16.38 -7.79 -3.39
N VAL A 146 -16.84 -6.60 -3.65
CA VAL A 146 -18.23 -6.41 -4.12
C VAL A 146 -18.42 -6.83 -5.57
N VAL A 147 -17.33 -6.95 -6.34
CA VAL A 147 -17.31 -7.52 -7.69
C VAL A 147 -16.28 -8.64 -7.72
N GLU A 148 -16.72 -9.88 -7.92
CA GLU A 148 -15.87 -11.07 -8.01
C GLU A 148 -16.00 -11.77 -9.36
N VAL A 149 -14.84 -12.14 -9.92
CA VAL A 149 -14.76 -12.73 -11.26
C VAL A 149 -13.90 -13.97 -11.20
N ASN A 150 -14.45 -15.11 -11.64
CA ASN A 150 -13.78 -16.40 -11.75
C ASN A 150 -14.02 -17.01 -13.13
N PHE A 151 -13.02 -17.68 -13.68
CA PHE A 151 -13.10 -18.37 -14.97
C PHE A 151 -13.81 -17.52 -16.04
N ALA A 152 -13.24 -16.34 -16.29
CA ALA A 152 -13.82 -15.37 -17.21
C ALA A 152 -12.75 -14.64 -18.00
N ARG A 153 -13.12 -14.17 -19.18
CA ARG A 153 -12.25 -13.35 -20.02
C ARG A 153 -13.00 -12.20 -20.65
N ASN A 154 -12.26 -11.16 -21.04
CA ASN A 154 -12.85 -9.97 -21.65
C ASN A 154 -13.94 -9.33 -20.79
N ILE A 155 -13.72 -9.28 -19.47
CA ILE A 155 -14.61 -8.59 -18.53
C ILE A 155 -14.10 -7.17 -18.34
N HIS A 156 -14.96 -6.18 -18.59
CA HIS A 156 -14.56 -4.79 -18.55
C HIS A 156 -15.47 -3.98 -17.63
N LEU A 157 -14.86 -3.25 -16.69
CA LEU A 157 -15.49 -2.19 -15.90
C LEU A 157 -14.91 -0.85 -16.37
N THR A 158 -15.73 0.03 -16.92
CA THR A 158 -15.27 1.30 -17.47
C THR A 158 -16.17 2.44 -17.01
N ASP A 159 -15.56 3.54 -16.55
CA ASP A 159 -16.31 4.72 -16.08
C ASP A 159 -17.33 4.40 -14.97
N CYS A 160 -17.03 3.41 -14.12
CA CYS A 160 -17.90 2.99 -13.02
C CYS A 160 -17.46 3.63 -11.70
N THR A 161 -18.41 3.74 -10.77
CA THR A 161 -18.11 4.06 -9.37
C THR A 161 -18.32 2.83 -8.50
N ILE A 162 -17.37 2.51 -7.61
CA ILE A 162 -17.54 1.52 -6.54
C ILE A 162 -17.24 2.21 -5.23
N ALA A 163 -18.23 2.33 -4.34
CA ALA A 163 -18.07 3.12 -3.14
C ALA A 163 -18.96 2.71 -1.97
N HIS A 164 -18.59 3.15 -0.77
CA HIS A 164 -19.34 2.92 0.47
C HIS A 164 -19.56 1.43 0.70
N THR A 165 -18.44 0.66 0.72
CA THR A 165 -18.50 -0.79 0.84
C THR A 165 -17.77 -1.27 2.10
N GLY A 166 -18.33 -2.24 2.81
CA GLY A 166 -17.68 -2.91 3.92
C GLY A 166 -16.59 -3.91 3.49
N LEU A 167 -16.54 -4.22 2.20
CA LEU A 167 -15.59 -5.14 1.55
C LEU A 167 -14.64 -4.40 0.61
N GLY A 168 -13.89 -5.14 -0.23
CA GLY A 168 -13.07 -4.56 -1.29
C GLY A 168 -13.86 -4.26 -2.58
N GLY A 169 -13.20 -3.63 -3.56
CA GLY A 169 -13.83 -3.24 -4.83
C GLY A 169 -13.97 -4.41 -5.82
N VAL A 170 -12.88 -4.80 -6.48
CA VAL A 170 -12.91 -5.79 -7.59
C VAL A 170 -11.89 -6.91 -7.35
N TRP A 171 -12.23 -8.14 -7.65
CA TRP A 171 -11.32 -9.28 -7.61
C TRP A 171 -11.43 -10.16 -8.85
N PHE A 172 -10.37 -10.21 -9.66
CA PHE A 172 -10.19 -11.23 -10.71
C PHE A 172 -9.42 -12.41 -10.10
N MET A 173 -10.13 -13.47 -9.76
CA MET A 173 -9.61 -14.56 -8.92
C MET A 173 -8.87 -15.61 -9.76
N ARG A 174 -9.54 -16.69 -10.16
CA ARG A 174 -8.98 -17.87 -10.82
C ARG A 174 -9.37 -17.89 -12.29
N GLY A 175 -8.42 -18.24 -13.17
CA GLY A 175 -8.68 -18.46 -14.58
C GLY A 175 -9.28 -17.24 -15.29
N CYS A 176 -8.84 -16.02 -14.91
CA CYS A 176 -9.26 -14.79 -15.56
C CYS A 176 -8.20 -14.30 -16.54
N SER A 177 -8.61 -13.80 -17.70
CA SER A 177 -7.69 -13.18 -18.66
C SER A 177 -8.33 -12.03 -19.43
N ASP A 178 -7.47 -11.11 -19.90
CA ASP A 178 -7.85 -10.01 -20.80
C ASP A 178 -8.98 -9.14 -20.25
N CYS A 179 -8.98 -8.97 -18.91
CA CYS A 179 -9.98 -8.15 -18.20
C CYS A 179 -9.44 -6.75 -17.88
N THR A 180 -10.34 -5.79 -17.75
CA THR A 180 -9.96 -4.38 -17.56
C THR A 180 -10.81 -3.69 -16.50
N VAL A 181 -10.16 -2.89 -15.65
CA VAL A 181 -10.77 -1.85 -14.82
C VAL A 181 -10.16 -0.53 -15.27
N GLU A 182 -10.96 0.34 -15.88
CA GLU A 182 -10.47 1.57 -16.50
C GLU A 182 -11.35 2.77 -16.19
N ARG A 183 -10.75 3.89 -15.81
CA ARG A 183 -11.42 5.14 -15.45
C ARG A 183 -12.56 4.95 -14.42
N CYS A 184 -12.34 4.04 -13.47
CA CYS A 184 -13.27 3.82 -12.36
C CYS A 184 -12.87 4.64 -11.14
N HIS A 185 -13.87 5.12 -10.38
CA HIS A 185 -13.67 5.74 -9.08
C HIS A 185 -14.04 4.73 -7.99
N ILE A 186 -13.02 4.19 -7.32
CA ILE A 186 -13.13 3.12 -6.32
C ILE A 186 -12.69 3.72 -4.98
N TYR A 187 -13.64 3.98 -4.09
CA TYR A 187 -13.33 4.72 -2.86
C TYR A 187 -14.26 4.38 -1.69
N ASP A 188 -13.84 4.77 -0.49
CA ASP A 188 -14.56 4.52 0.76
C ASP A 188 -14.87 3.03 0.94
N LEU A 189 -13.76 2.27 1.05
CA LEU A 189 -13.77 0.81 1.06
C LEU A 189 -13.42 0.27 2.44
N GLY A 190 -14.12 -0.76 2.87
CA GLY A 190 -13.75 -1.52 4.05
C GLY A 190 -12.44 -2.28 3.88
N ALA A 191 -12.10 -2.68 2.65
CA ALA A 191 -10.91 -3.47 2.34
C ALA A 191 -10.14 -2.93 1.12
N SER A 192 -9.64 -3.82 0.26
CA SER A 192 -8.75 -3.52 -0.87
C SER A 192 -9.47 -2.90 -2.07
N GLY A 193 -8.76 -2.13 -2.89
CA GLY A 193 -9.31 -1.57 -4.13
C GLY A 193 -9.50 -2.65 -5.20
N VAL A 194 -8.40 -3.19 -5.75
CA VAL A 194 -8.43 -4.23 -6.79
C VAL A 194 -7.50 -5.39 -6.42
N LYS A 195 -7.95 -6.61 -6.62
CA LYS A 195 -7.19 -7.85 -6.40
C LYS A 195 -7.12 -8.67 -7.68
N ILE A 196 -5.93 -9.23 -7.97
CA ILE A 196 -5.64 -10.01 -9.19
C ILE A 196 -4.99 -11.32 -8.80
N GLY A 197 -5.56 -12.44 -9.25
CA GLY A 197 -5.10 -13.79 -8.93
C GLY A 197 -5.53 -14.28 -7.56
N GLU A 198 -4.91 -15.36 -7.13
CA GLU A 198 -5.18 -16.05 -5.87
C GLU A 198 -3.90 -16.25 -5.06
N THR A 199 -4.05 -16.46 -3.77
CA THR A 199 -2.93 -16.79 -2.86
C THR A 199 -2.37 -18.20 -3.10
N SER A 200 -3.14 -19.09 -3.69
CA SER A 200 -2.73 -20.46 -4.05
C SER A 200 -2.11 -20.52 -5.43
N ILE A 201 -1.06 -21.34 -5.59
CA ILE A 201 -0.49 -21.69 -6.89
C ILE A 201 -1.27 -22.88 -7.44
N ARG A 202 -1.82 -22.75 -8.64
CA ARG A 202 -2.58 -23.82 -9.30
C ARG A 202 -1.65 -24.80 -10.04
N GLU A 203 -1.95 -26.08 -9.94
CA GLU A 203 -1.24 -27.14 -10.69
C GLU A 203 -1.50 -26.99 -12.19
N ASN A 204 -2.77 -26.78 -12.57
CA ASN A 204 -3.13 -26.41 -13.93
C ASN A 204 -2.77 -24.93 -14.15
N ARG A 205 -1.74 -24.70 -14.93
CA ARG A 205 -1.20 -23.35 -15.18
C ARG A 205 -2.11 -22.47 -16.02
N ASP A 206 -3.01 -23.05 -16.81
CA ASP A 206 -3.99 -22.29 -17.58
C ASP A 206 -5.02 -21.58 -16.70
N GLU A 207 -5.15 -22.02 -15.44
CA GLU A 207 -6.01 -21.38 -14.45
C GLU A 207 -5.36 -20.19 -13.74
N ILE A 208 -4.08 -19.90 -14.01
CA ILE A 208 -3.40 -18.73 -13.46
C ILE A 208 -3.94 -17.49 -14.17
N THR A 209 -4.43 -16.55 -13.38
CA THR A 209 -4.94 -15.27 -13.89
C THR A 209 -3.83 -14.43 -14.51
N HIS A 210 -4.08 -13.84 -15.67
CA HIS A 210 -3.10 -13.07 -16.42
C HIS A 210 -3.73 -12.00 -17.32
N HIS A 211 -2.91 -11.05 -17.81
CA HIS A 211 -3.34 -9.98 -18.73
C HIS A 211 -4.51 -9.14 -18.19
N ILE A 212 -4.51 -8.87 -16.89
CA ILE A 212 -5.47 -7.96 -16.29
C ILE A 212 -4.90 -6.53 -16.35
N LYS A 213 -5.71 -5.59 -16.79
CA LYS A 213 -5.35 -4.18 -16.88
C LYS A 213 -6.14 -3.35 -15.87
N VAL A 214 -5.44 -2.68 -14.96
CA VAL A 214 -5.98 -1.69 -14.02
C VAL A 214 -5.37 -0.35 -14.41
N ASP A 215 -6.11 0.48 -15.14
CA ASP A 215 -5.56 1.66 -15.79
C ASP A 215 -6.41 2.91 -15.57
N ASN A 216 -5.76 4.01 -15.24
CA ASN A 216 -6.40 5.33 -15.15
C ASN A 216 -7.57 5.38 -14.15
N ASN A 217 -7.44 4.69 -13.00
CA ASN A 217 -8.45 4.68 -11.96
C ASN A 217 -8.06 5.59 -10.79
N ILE A 218 -9.07 6.09 -10.09
CA ILE A 218 -8.93 6.74 -8.79
C ILE A 218 -9.31 5.69 -7.75
N ILE A 219 -8.32 5.22 -6.96
CA ILE A 219 -8.47 4.17 -5.95
C ILE A 219 -8.06 4.75 -4.60
N GLN A 220 -9.01 5.21 -3.82
CA GLN A 220 -8.73 6.01 -2.63
C GLN A 220 -9.60 5.63 -1.44
N HIS A 221 -9.19 6.05 -0.24
CA HIS A 221 -9.99 5.89 0.98
C HIS A 221 -10.33 4.42 1.25
N GLY A 222 -9.33 3.57 1.48
CA GLY A 222 -9.56 2.14 1.70
C GLY A 222 -8.94 1.59 2.97
N GLY A 223 -9.35 0.36 3.33
CA GLY A 223 -8.88 -0.32 4.54
C GLY A 223 -9.56 0.17 5.82
N PHE A 224 -10.79 0.68 5.76
CA PHE A 224 -11.47 1.22 6.95
C PHE A 224 -11.97 0.12 7.91
N VAL A 225 -12.35 -1.02 7.39
CA VAL A 225 -12.73 -2.20 8.20
C VAL A 225 -11.54 -3.15 8.39
N PHE A 226 -10.70 -3.25 7.37
CA PHE A 226 -9.51 -4.10 7.34
C PHE A 226 -8.25 -3.27 7.05
N PRO A 227 -7.66 -2.65 8.07
CA PRO A 227 -6.52 -1.73 7.88
C PRO A 227 -5.31 -2.31 7.14
N CYS A 228 -5.12 -3.64 7.14
CA CYS A 228 -4.07 -4.30 6.37
C CYS A 228 -4.36 -4.43 4.87
N ALA A 229 -5.47 -3.88 4.38
CA ALA A 229 -5.85 -3.92 2.97
C ALA A 229 -4.95 -3.03 2.10
N VAL A 230 -4.83 -3.39 0.82
CA VAL A 230 -3.92 -2.82 -0.17
C VAL A 230 -4.70 -2.17 -1.30
N GLY A 231 -4.20 -1.07 -1.85
CA GLY A 231 -4.85 -0.41 -3.00
C GLY A 231 -5.02 -1.34 -4.19
N VAL A 232 -3.93 -1.94 -4.69
CA VAL A 232 -3.96 -2.97 -5.76
C VAL A 232 -3.05 -4.13 -5.38
N THR A 233 -3.57 -5.35 -5.39
CA THR A 233 -2.80 -6.56 -5.08
C THR A 233 -2.76 -7.50 -6.29
N ILE A 234 -1.56 -7.91 -6.68
CA ILE A 234 -1.31 -9.00 -7.63
C ILE A 234 -0.74 -10.17 -6.83
N PHE A 235 -1.50 -11.24 -6.69
CA PHE A 235 -1.05 -12.46 -6.02
C PHE A 235 -0.21 -13.35 -6.97
N ASN A 236 -0.53 -14.62 -7.11
CA ASN A 236 0.11 -15.55 -8.03
C ASN A 236 -0.46 -15.37 -9.45
N ALA A 237 -0.15 -14.26 -10.10
CA ALA A 237 -0.69 -13.86 -11.41
C ALA A 237 0.40 -13.16 -12.24
N SER A 238 0.36 -13.27 -13.56
CA SER A 238 1.40 -12.78 -14.46
C SER A 238 0.88 -11.85 -15.55
N ASP A 239 1.82 -11.10 -16.16
CA ASP A 239 1.55 -10.32 -17.37
C ASP A 239 0.44 -9.25 -17.17
N ASN A 240 0.27 -8.75 -15.93
CA ASN A 240 -0.73 -7.77 -15.60
C ASN A 240 -0.16 -6.35 -15.67
N GLN A 241 -1.04 -5.37 -15.81
CA GLN A 241 -0.68 -3.96 -15.89
C GLN A 241 -1.47 -3.15 -14.85
N VAL A 242 -0.74 -2.43 -14.01
CA VAL A 242 -1.27 -1.43 -13.06
C VAL A 242 -0.66 -0.10 -13.45
N THR A 243 -1.42 0.70 -14.19
CA THR A 243 -0.87 1.87 -14.87
C THR A 243 -1.72 3.12 -14.69
N HIS A 244 -1.08 4.27 -14.53
CA HIS A 244 -1.77 5.56 -14.48
C HIS A 244 -2.88 5.66 -13.43
N ASN A 245 -2.79 4.93 -12.32
CA ASN A 245 -3.78 5.05 -11.25
C ASN A 245 -3.32 6.10 -10.24
N ASP A 246 -4.29 6.75 -9.59
CA ASP A 246 -4.07 7.49 -8.36
C ASP A 246 -4.51 6.60 -7.20
N ILE A 247 -3.54 6.20 -6.35
CA ILE A 247 -3.74 5.25 -5.25
C ILE A 247 -3.38 5.96 -3.94
N ALA A 248 -4.37 6.27 -3.12
CA ALA A 248 -4.13 7.09 -1.94
C ALA A 248 -5.05 6.76 -0.75
N ASP A 249 -4.65 7.22 0.42
CA ASP A 249 -5.41 7.11 1.66
C ASP A 249 -5.82 5.68 2.04
N PHE A 250 -4.86 4.75 1.87
CA PHE A 250 -4.93 3.40 2.43
C PHE A 250 -4.17 3.31 3.75
N ARG A 251 -4.61 2.42 4.64
CA ARG A 251 -4.00 2.23 5.96
C ARG A 251 -2.76 1.32 5.92
N TYR A 252 -2.44 0.77 4.75
CA TYR A 252 -1.31 -0.11 4.51
C TYR A 252 -0.67 0.20 3.13
N THR A 253 -0.19 -0.82 2.44
CA THR A 253 0.55 -0.75 1.17
C THR A 253 -0.32 -0.22 0.00
N GLY A 254 0.29 0.52 -0.92
CA GLY A 254 -0.39 1.01 -2.13
C GLY A 254 -0.56 -0.08 -3.18
N VAL A 255 0.55 -0.68 -3.64
CA VAL A 255 0.57 -1.79 -4.61
C VAL A 255 1.40 -2.95 -4.06
N SER A 256 0.87 -4.17 -4.10
CA SER A 256 1.56 -5.39 -3.68
C SER A 256 1.63 -6.39 -4.82
N VAL A 257 2.83 -6.96 -5.09
CA VAL A 257 3.07 -7.89 -6.20
C VAL A 257 3.78 -9.15 -5.71
N GLY A 258 3.15 -10.31 -5.90
CA GLY A 258 3.68 -11.61 -5.50
C GLY A 258 3.06 -12.15 -4.21
N TRP A 259 3.13 -13.48 -4.04
CA TRP A 259 2.58 -14.18 -2.86
C TRP A 259 3.37 -15.45 -2.53
N VAL A 260 4.69 -15.45 -2.77
CA VAL A 260 5.57 -16.58 -2.46
C VAL A 260 6.78 -16.07 -1.68
N TRP A 261 6.90 -16.46 -0.41
CA TRP A 261 8.03 -16.10 0.43
C TRP A 261 9.28 -16.89 0.03
N GLY A 262 10.39 -16.19 -0.19
CA GLY A 262 11.67 -16.78 -0.56
C GLY A 262 11.80 -17.11 -2.05
N TYR A 263 12.64 -18.09 -2.38
CA TYR A 263 13.09 -18.38 -3.74
C TYR A 263 12.38 -19.55 -4.42
N SER A 264 11.25 -19.99 -3.87
CA SER A 264 10.43 -21.03 -4.50
C SER A 264 9.78 -20.51 -5.78
N TYR A 265 9.31 -21.43 -6.63
CA TYR A 265 8.61 -21.08 -7.85
C TYR A 265 7.43 -20.14 -7.58
N SER A 266 7.38 -19.06 -8.30
CA SER A 266 6.28 -18.08 -8.27
C SER A 266 5.77 -17.85 -9.70
N PRO A 267 4.46 -17.89 -9.93
CA PRO A 267 3.89 -17.50 -11.22
C PRO A 267 3.77 -15.98 -11.39
N SER A 268 3.99 -15.18 -10.32
CA SER A 268 3.94 -13.72 -10.40
C SER A 268 5.16 -13.17 -11.13
N LYS A 269 5.01 -12.86 -12.41
CA LYS A 269 6.11 -12.37 -13.26
C LYS A 269 5.61 -11.52 -14.42
N ARG A 270 6.52 -10.71 -14.99
CA ARG A 270 6.24 -9.79 -16.10
C ARG A 270 5.06 -8.85 -15.84
N ASN A 271 4.84 -8.49 -14.56
CA ASN A 271 3.84 -7.50 -14.18
C ASN A 271 4.41 -6.09 -14.41
N ILE A 272 3.59 -5.17 -14.85
CA ILE A 272 3.96 -3.78 -15.17
C ILE A 272 3.27 -2.85 -14.19
N ILE A 273 4.04 -2.16 -13.35
CA ILE A 273 3.57 -1.18 -12.36
C ILE A 273 4.16 0.18 -12.77
N GLU A 274 3.41 0.94 -13.57
CA GLU A 274 4.00 2.14 -14.19
C GLU A 274 3.06 3.35 -14.17
N TYR A 275 3.67 4.53 -14.06
CA TYR A 275 2.96 5.81 -14.09
C TYR A 275 1.86 5.95 -13.03
N ASN A 276 1.94 5.25 -11.91
CA ASN A 276 0.98 5.44 -10.82
C ASN A 276 1.43 6.57 -9.90
N HIS A 277 0.47 7.30 -9.36
CA HIS A 277 0.65 8.24 -8.27
C HIS A 277 0.17 7.55 -6.98
N ILE A 278 1.11 7.29 -6.05
CA ILE A 278 0.90 6.45 -4.86
C ILE A 278 1.27 7.27 -3.63
N HIS A 279 0.30 7.63 -2.79
CA HIS A 279 0.57 8.60 -1.72
C HIS A 279 -0.39 8.55 -0.54
N HIS A 280 0.01 9.20 0.57
CA HIS A 280 -0.76 9.31 1.83
C HIS A 280 -1.17 7.93 2.36
N LEU A 281 -0.17 7.05 2.59
CA LEU A 281 -0.37 5.66 2.98
C LEU A 281 0.09 5.38 4.40
N GLY A 282 -0.49 4.35 5.03
CA GLY A 282 -0.06 3.77 6.29
C GLY A 282 -0.67 4.41 7.52
N TRP A 283 -0.74 5.74 7.60
CA TRP A 283 -1.37 6.48 8.71
C TRP A 283 -0.90 6.05 10.11
N ALA A 284 0.36 5.60 10.23
CA ALA A 284 0.93 5.08 11.48
C ALA A 284 0.05 4.00 12.14
N GLN A 285 -0.67 3.18 11.36
CA GLN A 285 -1.52 2.12 11.90
C GLN A 285 -0.82 0.78 11.97
N LEU A 286 -0.11 0.39 10.92
CA LEU A 286 0.61 -0.86 10.80
C LEU A 286 2.08 -0.61 10.45
N SER A 287 2.88 -1.66 10.54
CA SER A 287 4.30 -1.68 10.19
C SER A 287 4.54 -2.52 8.94
N ASP A 288 5.80 -2.66 8.51
CA ASP A 288 6.18 -3.58 7.43
C ASP A 288 5.42 -3.33 6.12
N MET A 289 5.47 -2.09 5.64
CA MET A 289 4.69 -1.66 4.48
C MET A 289 5.45 -0.66 3.63
N GLY A 290 5.05 -0.55 2.37
CA GLY A 290 5.64 0.40 1.42
C GLY A 290 4.63 0.92 0.40
N GLY A 291 5.06 1.87 -0.42
CA GLY A 291 4.26 2.35 -1.56
C GLY A 291 4.04 1.26 -2.58
N VAL A 292 5.12 0.65 -3.07
CA VAL A 292 5.12 -0.57 -3.88
C VAL A 292 5.90 -1.65 -3.15
N TYR A 293 5.26 -2.76 -2.89
CA TYR A 293 5.80 -3.95 -2.23
C TYR A 293 5.90 -5.10 -3.23
N THR A 294 6.99 -5.85 -3.22
CA THR A 294 7.17 -7.06 -4.04
C THR A 294 7.59 -8.24 -3.19
N LEU A 295 7.23 -9.46 -3.60
CA LEU A 295 7.48 -10.68 -2.84
C LEU A 295 7.80 -11.86 -3.76
N GLY A 296 8.92 -12.55 -3.50
CA GLY A 296 9.34 -13.77 -4.22
C GLY A 296 9.88 -13.52 -5.63
N LEU A 297 10.10 -14.61 -6.36
CA LEU A 297 10.58 -14.54 -7.73
C LEU A 297 9.56 -13.82 -8.62
N SER A 298 10.02 -12.84 -9.39
CA SER A 298 9.15 -12.01 -10.23
C SER A 298 9.87 -11.52 -11.50
N GLU A 299 10.48 -12.44 -12.24
CA GLU A 299 11.30 -12.12 -13.40
C GLU A 299 10.53 -11.32 -14.45
N GLY A 300 11.16 -10.25 -14.90
CA GLY A 300 10.60 -9.36 -15.92
C GLY A 300 9.54 -8.39 -15.40
N THR A 301 9.24 -8.40 -14.11
CA THR A 301 8.39 -7.38 -13.48
C THR A 301 9.12 -6.02 -13.49
N SER A 302 8.36 -4.97 -13.84
CA SER A 302 8.82 -3.59 -13.93
C SER A 302 8.04 -2.70 -12.97
N VAL A 303 8.74 -1.91 -12.17
CA VAL A 303 8.20 -0.84 -11.33
C VAL A 303 8.84 0.46 -11.80
N SER A 304 8.16 1.22 -12.65
CA SER A 304 8.79 2.33 -13.37
C SER A 304 7.91 3.56 -13.50
N ASN A 305 8.54 4.72 -13.58
CA ASN A 305 7.86 5.99 -13.85
C ASN A 305 6.74 6.35 -12.84
N ASN A 306 6.78 5.77 -11.64
CA ASN A 306 5.80 6.08 -10.60
C ASN A 306 6.23 7.29 -9.78
N LEU A 307 5.25 7.96 -9.21
CA LEU A 307 5.41 9.02 -8.22
C LEU A 307 4.90 8.50 -6.87
N LEU A 308 5.80 8.39 -5.88
CA LEU A 308 5.47 7.87 -4.54
C LEU A 308 5.86 8.90 -3.48
N HIS A 309 4.94 9.21 -2.56
CA HIS A 309 5.25 10.11 -1.46
C HIS A 309 4.26 10.00 -0.28
N ASP A 310 4.61 10.59 0.85
CA ASP A 310 3.78 10.63 2.04
C ASP A 310 3.32 9.24 2.51
N ILE A 311 4.32 8.41 2.91
CA ILE A 311 4.12 7.03 3.33
C ILE A 311 4.63 6.87 4.75
N TYR A 312 3.75 6.55 5.71
CA TYR A 312 4.12 6.56 7.12
C TYR A 312 3.54 5.38 7.90
N SER A 313 4.41 4.46 8.31
CA SER A 313 4.10 3.27 9.13
C SER A 313 4.15 3.56 10.64
N LEU A 314 3.64 2.65 11.46
CA LEU A 314 3.65 2.79 12.92
C LEU A 314 5.08 2.65 13.50
N TYR A 315 5.67 1.47 13.46
CA TYR A 315 7.01 1.21 14.01
C TYR A 315 8.06 1.21 12.91
N TYR A 316 8.30 0.09 12.24
CA TYR A 316 9.24 -0.03 11.13
C TYR A 316 8.50 -0.08 9.78
N GLY A 317 9.20 0.19 8.70
CA GLY A 317 8.60 0.30 7.37
C GLY A 317 8.23 1.73 6.99
N GLY A 318 7.20 1.88 6.18
CA GLY A 318 6.89 3.15 5.54
C GLY A 318 7.90 3.49 4.46
N TRP A 319 8.32 2.45 3.72
CA TRP A 319 9.25 2.57 2.59
C TRP A 319 8.54 3.02 1.32
N GLY A 320 9.29 3.61 0.42
CA GLY A 320 8.76 3.92 -0.91
C GLY A 320 8.62 2.67 -1.77
N LEU A 321 9.76 2.12 -2.19
CA LEU A 321 9.89 0.90 -2.99
C LEU A 321 10.48 -0.20 -2.10
N TYR A 322 9.71 -1.25 -1.90
CA TYR A 322 10.05 -2.32 -0.96
C TYR A 322 10.11 -3.67 -1.66
N THR A 323 11.30 -4.24 -1.76
CA THR A 323 11.53 -5.62 -2.21
C THR A 323 11.70 -6.53 -0.99
N ASP A 324 10.67 -7.32 -0.69
CA ASP A 324 10.64 -8.21 0.46
C ASP A 324 11.13 -9.62 0.08
N GLU A 325 10.91 -10.58 0.95
CA GLU A 325 11.47 -11.93 0.98
C GLU A 325 11.55 -12.62 -0.39
N GLY A 326 12.78 -12.77 -0.89
CA GLY A 326 13.04 -13.47 -2.14
C GLY A 326 12.75 -12.69 -3.41
N SER A 327 12.38 -11.41 -3.33
CA SER A 327 12.13 -10.55 -4.51
C SER A 327 13.29 -10.61 -5.48
N SER A 328 13.04 -11.09 -6.71
CA SER A 328 14.13 -11.33 -7.65
C SER A 328 13.75 -11.06 -9.10
N GLY A 329 14.73 -10.56 -9.88
CA GLY A 329 14.57 -10.33 -11.32
C GLY A 329 13.69 -9.12 -11.67
N ILE A 330 13.59 -8.15 -10.76
CA ILE A 330 12.71 -6.97 -10.85
C ILE A 330 13.52 -5.77 -11.32
N ARG A 331 12.95 -4.95 -12.21
CA ARG A 331 13.50 -3.65 -12.60
C ARG A 331 12.72 -2.52 -11.95
N ILE A 332 13.43 -1.63 -11.28
CA ILE A 332 12.91 -0.46 -10.55
C ILE A 332 13.58 0.77 -11.15
N GLU A 333 12.88 1.49 -12.03
CA GLU A 333 13.50 2.51 -12.86
C GLU A 333 12.64 3.78 -13.00
N ASN A 334 13.28 4.96 -13.05
CA ASN A 334 12.59 6.22 -13.32
C ASN A 334 11.48 6.57 -12.33
N ASN A 335 11.60 6.17 -11.07
CA ASN A 335 10.61 6.54 -10.06
C ASN A 335 11.08 7.79 -9.31
N LEU A 336 10.15 8.64 -8.94
CA LEU A 336 10.34 9.70 -7.94
C LEU A 336 9.71 9.24 -6.62
N VAL A 337 10.53 9.17 -5.56
CA VAL A 337 10.12 8.75 -4.22
C VAL A 337 10.58 9.78 -3.21
N TYR A 338 9.66 10.38 -2.45
CA TYR A 338 10.01 11.37 -1.42
C TYR A 338 9.06 11.32 -0.23
N ASN A 339 9.48 11.93 0.88
CA ASN A 339 8.70 12.07 2.12
C ASN A 339 8.10 10.75 2.64
N CYS A 340 8.85 9.65 2.52
CA CYS A 340 8.53 8.39 3.18
C CYS A 340 9.15 8.36 4.58
N LYS A 341 8.58 7.60 5.51
CA LYS A 341 9.12 7.48 6.87
C LYS A 341 10.54 6.95 6.88
N SER A 342 10.78 5.86 6.14
CA SER A 342 12.07 5.18 6.01
C SER A 342 12.48 5.07 4.55
N GLY A 343 13.44 4.25 4.22
CA GLY A 343 14.10 4.18 2.92
C GLY A 343 13.21 4.38 1.70
N GLY A 344 13.59 5.31 0.84
CA GLY A 344 12.97 5.44 -0.47
C GLY A 344 13.04 4.14 -1.27
N PHE A 345 14.12 3.38 -1.06
CA PHE A 345 14.28 1.99 -1.47
C PHE A 345 14.70 1.15 -0.27
N HIS A 346 14.03 0.01 -0.08
CA HIS A 346 14.38 -1.02 0.89
C HIS A 346 14.37 -2.40 0.25
N GLN A 347 15.43 -3.19 0.48
CA GLN A 347 15.44 -4.61 0.16
C GLN A 347 15.60 -5.44 1.42
N HIS A 348 14.62 -6.31 1.72
CA HIS A 348 14.76 -7.27 2.80
C HIS A 348 15.77 -8.36 2.41
N TYR A 349 15.45 -9.18 1.42
CA TYR A 349 16.42 -10.02 0.70
C TYR A 349 15.87 -10.46 -0.66
N GLY A 350 16.79 -10.75 -1.58
CA GLY A 350 16.46 -11.12 -2.94
C GLY A 350 17.70 -11.12 -3.81
N LYS A 351 17.55 -11.32 -5.10
CA LYS A 351 18.68 -11.39 -6.03
C LYS A 351 18.36 -10.80 -7.40
N GLU A 352 19.41 -10.30 -8.05
CA GLU A 352 19.35 -9.86 -9.46
C GLU A 352 18.30 -8.76 -9.72
N ASN A 353 18.01 -7.92 -8.72
CA ASN A 353 17.18 -6.75 -8.90
C ASN A 353 18.00 -5.60 -9.49
N VAL A 354 17.38 -4.75 -10.29
CA VAL A 354 18.02 -3.56 -10.87
C VAL A 354 17.28 -2.31 -10.40
N VAL A 355 17.98 -1.45 -9.68
CA VAL A 355 17.45 -0.18 -9.15
C VAL A 355 18.24 0.95 -9.81
N ARG A 356 17.68 1.60 -10.82
CA ARG A 356 18.43 2.60 -11.55
C ARG A 356 17.60 3.79 -12.01
N ASN A 357 18.28 4.91 -12.15
CA ASN A 357 17.71 6.15 -12.69
C ASN A 357 16.48 6.64 -11.91
N ASN A 358 16.45 6.42 -10.58
CA ASN A 358 15.41 6.90 -9.69
C ASN A 358 15.86 8.19 -8.98
N ILE A 359 14.90 8.95 -8.48
CA ILE A 359 15.13 10.07 -7.56
C ILE A 359 14.54 9.68 -6.19
N PHE A 360 15.39 9.66 -5.17
CA PHE A 360 15.04 9.45 -3.77
C PHE A 360 15.23 10.77 -3.03
N GLY A 361 14.13 11.47 -2.77
CA GLY A 361 14.12 12.88 -2.35
C GLY A 361 13.59 13.10 -0.94
N GLY A 362 14.46 13.12 0.08
CA GLY A 362 14.10 13.58 1.43
C GLY A 362 13.20 12.63 2.21
N GLN A 363 13.63 11.40 2.42
CA GLN A 363 12.97 10.52 3.38
C GLN A 363 13.21 11.02 4.81
N ILE A 364 12.28 10.72 5.73
CA ILE A 364 12.28 11.32 7.07
C ILE A 364 13.45 10.77 7.91
N ARG A 365 13.59 9.44 7.99
CA ARG A 365 14.57 8.79 8.88
C ARG A 365 15.80 8.26 8.18
N THR A 366 15.62 7.52 7.11
CA THR A 366 16.69 6.84 6.35
C THR A 366 16.42 6.95 4.87
N GLN A 367 17.44 7.22 4.05
CA GLN A 367 17.22 7.36 2.60
C GLN A 367 17.18 6.01 1.88
N LEU A 368 18.08 5.09 2.24
CA LEU A 368 18.22 3.76 1.64
C LEU A 368 18.38 2.70 2.72
N GLU A 369 17.75 1.54 2.56
CA GLU A 369 17.84 0.45 3.52
C GLU A 369 18.00 -0.93 2.85
N ALA A 370 18.72 -1.82 3.52
CA ALA A 370 18.76 -3.23 3.21
C ALA A 370 18.91 -4.05 4.50
N SER A 371 18.17 -5.17 4.63
CA SER A 371 18.07 -5.85 5.93
C SER A 371 18.91 -7.11 6.02
N ARG A 372 18.70 -8.07 5.12
CA ARG A 372 19.30 -9.39 5.24
C ARG A 372 20.52 -9.55 4.34
N ILE A 373 21.63 -9.98 4.92
CA ILE A 373 22.86 -10.24 4.18
C ILE A 373 22.79 -11.65 3.60
N GLU A 374 23.00 -11.76 2.30
CA GLU A 374 23.11 -13.02 1.57
C GLU A 374 24.42 -13.06 0.74
N PRO A 375 24.96 -14.26 0.42
CA PRO A 375 26.28 -14.37 -0.21
C PRO A 375 26.31 -14.06 -1.71
N HIS A 376 25.19 -13.75 -2.32
CA HIS A 376 25.05 -13.44 -3.76
C HIS A 376 24.81 -11.95 -4.02
N LEU A 377 24.81 -11.57 -5.30
CA LEU A 377 24.42 -10.23 -5.73
C LEU A 377 22.91 -10.04 -5.50
N SER A 378 22.59 -9.18 -4.54
CA SER A 378 21.20 -8.87 -4.19
C SER A 378 20.57 -7.91 -5.22
N PHE A 379 21.29 -6.84 -5.55
CA PHE A 379 20.81 -5.84 -6.53
C PHE A 379 21.97 -5.02 -7.14
N GLU A 380 21.67 -4.41 -8.28
CA GLU A 380 22.46 -3.33 -8.86
C GLU A 380 21.78 -1.99 -8.56
N PHE A 381 22.58 -1.00 -8.12
CA PHE A 381 22.07 0.33 -7.74
C PHE A 381 22.85 1.41 -8.50
N SER A 382 22.26 1.98 -9.53
CA SER A 382 23.03 2.87 -10.41
C SER A 382 22.21 4.02 -11.00
N HIS A 383 22.90 5.10 -11.34
CA HIS A 383 22.33 6.29 -11.98
C HIS A 383 21.20 6.93 -11.17
N ASN A 384 21.16 6.74 -9.84
CA ASN A 384 20.14 7.31 -8.96
C ASN A 384 20.59 8.65 -8.40
N ILE A 385 19.64 9.50 -8.02
CA ILE A 385 19.88 10.73 -7.28
C ILE A 385 19.28 10.56 -5.88
N ILE A 386 20.12 10.68 -4.85
CA ILE A 386 19.74 10.63 -3.44
C ILE A 386 19.94 12.02 -2.84
N TYR A 387 18.84 12.64 -2.44
CA TYR A 387 18.80 14.01 -1.92
C TYR A 387 18.06 14.03 -0.58
N TYR A 388 18.65 14.63 0.46
CA TYR A 388 18.03 14.70 1.77
C TYR A 388 18.49 15.88 2.60
N SER A 389 17.72 16.23 3.63
CA SER A 389 18.03 17.27 4.60
C SER A 389 18.07 16.73 6.03
N SER A 390 17.41 15.60 6.29
CA SER A 390 17.27 15.00 7.62
C SER A 390 17.55 13.51 7.57
N GLY A 391 17.60 12.87 8.73
CA GLY A 391 17.86 11.45 8.83
C GLY A 391 19.30 11.04 8.48
N VAL A 392 19.46 9.79 8.09
CA VAL A 392 20.75 9.19 7.71
C VAL A 392 20.71 8.70 6.26
N MET A 393 21.89 8.64 5.63
CA MET A 393 22.04 8.24 4.23
C MET A 393 21.54 6.81 3.99
N CYS A 394 21.99 5.87 4.79
CA CYS A 394 21.55 4.48 4.69
C CYS A 394 21.51 3.80 6.05
N GLY A 395 20.71 2.74 6.15
CA GLY A 395 20.46 2.06 7.41
C GLY A 395 20.46 0.52 7.29
N ILE A 396 20.27 -0.09 8.46
CA ILE A 396 20.23 -1.53 8.71
C ILE A 396 21.55 -2.19 8.24
N ASN A 397 21.57 -2.93 7.15
CA ASN A 397 22.76 -3.63 6.65
C ASN A 397 23.20 -3.17 5.26
N TRP A 398 22.83 -1.96 4.83
CA TRP A 398 23.15 -1.47 3.48
C TRP A 398 24.62 -1.66 3.08
N ALA A 399 25.55 -1.30 3.97
CA ALA A 399 26.97 -1.39 3.69
C ALA A 399 27.52 -2.83 3.60
N ASN A 400 26.73 -3.83 4.01
CA ASN A 400 27.16 -5.23 4.12
C ASN A 400 26.44 -6.18 3.16
N VAL A 401 25.30 -5.78 2.57
CA VAL A 401 24.61 -6.62 1.60
C VAL A 401 25.39 -6.67 0.28
N GLY A 402 25.29 -7.78 -0.42
CA GLY A 402 25.94 -7.97 -1.71
C GLY A 402 25.25 -7.14 -2.80
N HIS A 403 25.67 -5.90 -3.02
CA HIS A 403 25.16 -5.07 -4.11
C HIS A 403 26.30 -4.43 -4.90
N LYS A 404 26.01 -3.98 -6.11
CA LYS A 404 26.89 -3.16 -6.94
C LYS A 404 26.30 -1.79 -7.05
N SER A 405 27.04 -0.78 -6.59
CA SER A 405 26.63 0.61 -6.62
C SER A 405 27.60 1.43 -7.47
N ASP A 406 27.09 2.17 -8.46
CA ASP A 406 27.92 3.08 -9.26
C ASP A 406 27.09 4.13 -10.00
N TYR A 407 27.73 5.22 -10.44
CA TYR A 407 27.09 6.32 -11.20
C TYR A 407 25.92 6.96 -10.45
N ASN A 408 25.97 7.08 -9.13
CA ASN A 408 24.93 7.72 -8.34
C ASN A 408 25.32 9.16 -7.96
N CYS A 409 24.35 9.98 -7.67
CA CYS A 409 24.54 11.29 -7.05
C CYS A 409 24.00 11.28 -5.64
N TYR A 410 24.81 11.68 -4.68
CA TYR A 410 24.47 11.81 -3.27
C TYR A 410 24.56 13.27 -2.85
N PHE A 411 23.54 13.80 -2.21
CA PHE A 411 23.56 15.18 -1.72
C PHE A 411 22.75 15.34 -0.44
N CYS A 412 23.39 15.88 0.58
CA CYS A 412 22.74 16.35 1.81
C CYS A 412 22.73 17.86 1.83
N THR A 413 21.57 18.48 2.05
CA THR A 413 21.47 19.95 2.13
C THR A 413 22.03 20.51 3.45
N ASP A 414 22.18 19.66 4.48
CA ASP A 414 22.89 19.99 5.72
C ASP A 414 24.39 19.85 5.46
N THR A 415 25.07 20.98 5.28
CA THR A 415 26.49 21.05 4.93
C THR A 415 27.42 20.52 6.03
N ASP A 416 26.94 20.41 7.25
CA ASP A 416 27.70 19.86 8.38
C ASP A 416 27.71 18.31 8.35
N LYS A 417 26.80 17.69 7.61
CA LYS A 417 26.73 16.24 7.41
C LYS A 417 27.55 15.81 6.22
N LYS A 418 28.39 14.79 6.43
CA LYS A 418 29.12 14.13 5.36
C LYS A 418 28.32 12.94 4.82
N ILE A 419 28.53 12.63 3.54
CA ILE A 419 27.98 11.43 2.94
C ILE A 419 28.78 10.23 3.48
N GLU A 420 28.10 9.38 4.25
CA GLU A 420 28.67 8.18 4.88
C GLU A 420 27.72 6.99 4.71
N PHE A 421 28.29 5.82 4.46
CA PHE A 421 27.58 4.53 4.38
C PHE A 421 27.79 3.76 5.69
N GLN A 422 26.94 3.98 6.68
CA GLN A 422 27.03 3.38 8.02
C GLN A 422 28.42 3.57 8.67
N GLY A 423 28.89 4.81 8.69
CA GLY A 423 30.19 5.18 9.25
C GLY A 423 31.38 5.01 8.30
N VAL A 424 31.18 4.46 7.11
CA VAL A 424 32.19 4.41 6.05
C VAL A 424 32.08 5.69 5.22
N LYS A 425 33.14 6.50 5.20
CA LYS A 425 33.18 7.73 4.39
C LYS A 425 33.10 7.44 2.91
N PHE A 426 32.61 8.40 2.12
CA PHE A 426 32.42 8.23 0.68
C PHE A 426 33.72 7.81 -0.04
N GLU A 427 34.85 8.43 0.28
CA GLU A 427 36.15 8.10 -0.32
C GLU A 427 36.61 6.67 0.03
N ASP A 428 36.41 6.24 1.26
CA ASP A 428 36.72 4.88 1.71
C ASP A 428 35.76 3.83 1.09
N TRP A 429 34.52 4.24 0.82
CA TRP A 429 33.52 3.44 0.11
C TRP A 429 33.91 3.21 -1.33
N GLN A 430 34.35 4.28 -2.02
CA GLN A 430 34.90 4.19 -3.37
C GLN A 430 36.16 3.32 -3.44
N ALA A 431 37.03 3.43 -2.44
CA ALA A 431 38.24 2.59 -2.37
C ALA A 431 37.93 1.09 -2.21
N LYS A 432 36.74 0.73 -1.74
CA LYS A 432 36.24 -0.66 -1.69
C LYS A 432 35.65 -1.15 -3.02
N GLY A 433 35.63 -0.31 -4.07
CA GLY A 433 35.11 -0.65 -5.38
C GLY A 433 33.62 -0.37 -5.58
N GLN A 434 32.97 0.29 -4.65
CA GLN A 434 31.60 0.77 -4.79
C GLN A 434 31.61 2.24 -5.21
N ASP A 435 30.60 2.68 -5.97
CA ASP A 435 30.39 4.09 -6.35
C ASP A 435 31.63 4.80 -6.97
N ALA A 436 32.45 4.05 -7.71
CA ALA A 436 33.72 4.56 -8.27
C ALA A 436 33.51 5.79 -9.17
N HIS A 437 32.38 5.89 -9.87
CA HIS A 437 32.03 6.99 -10.77
C HIS A 437 30.88 7.85 -10.22
N SER A 438 30.45 7.58 -8.99
CA SER A 438 29.42 8.35 -8.30
C SER A 438 29.97 9.69 -7.79
N VAL A 439 29.09 10.63 -7.52
CA VAL A 439 29.46 11.99 -7.10
C VAL A 439 28.68 12.47 -5.89
N VAL A 440 29.33 13.35 -5.13
CA VAL A 440 28.67 14.18 -4.12
C VAL A 440 28.49 15.57 -4.72
N ALA A 441 27.25 15.88 -5.15
CA ALA A 441 26.96 17.13 -5.85
C ALA A 441 25.50 17.54 -5.68
N ASP A 442 25.25 18.85 -5.60
CA ASP A 442 23.88 19.37 -5.60
C ASP A 442 23.19 19.14 -6.96
N PRO A 443 22.10 18.39 -7.00
CA PRO A 443 21.31 18.19 -8.22
C PRO A 443 20.62 19.47 -8.69
N GLN A 444 20.56 20.53 -7.86
CA GLN A 444 19.90 21.80 -8.13
C GLN A 444 18.44 21.60 -8.56
N PHE A 445 17.68 20.91 -7.73
CA PHE A 445 16.25 20.72 -7.99
C PHE A 445 15.51 22.05 -8.11
N ALA A 446 14.55 22.12 -9.01
CA ALA A 446 13.80 23.35 -9.29
C ALA A 446 13.08 23.89 -8.06
N ASP A 447 12.39 23.04 -7.30
CA ASP A 447 11.81 23.35 -5.99
C ASP A 447 11.47 22.05 -5.23
N ALA A 448 12.46 21.44 -4.60
CA ALA A 448 12.29 20.19 -3.87
C ALA A 448 11.27 20.29 -2.72
N LYS A 449 11.14 21.47 -2.09
CA LYS A 449 10.19 21.70 -0.99
C LYS A 449 8.74 21.68 -1.48
N ALA A 450 8.49 22.11 -2.70
CA ALA A 450 7.18 22.04 -3.34
C ALA A 450 6.97 20.72 -4.14
N GLY A 451 7.82 19.71 -3.95
CA GLY A 451 7.73 18.44 -4.67
C GLY A 451 8.23 18.49 -6.12
N ASN A 452 8.88 19.59 -6.54
CA ASN A 452 9.46 19.68 -7.87
C ASN A 452 10.93 19.24 -7.87
N PHE A 453 11.13 17.96 -8.08
CA PHE A 453 12.44 17.30 -8.15
C PHE A 453 13.03 17.26 -9.58
N THR A 454 12.79 18.28 -10.41
CA THR A 454 13.43 18.40 -11.71
C THR A 454 14.87 18.85 -11.53
N PRO A 455 15.89 18.01 -11.81
CA PRO A 455 17.29 18.36 -11.59
C PRO A 455 17.78 19.30 -12.71
N GLN A 456 18.52 20.34 -12.33
CA GLN A 456 19.03 21.36 -13.25
C GLN A 456 20.55 21.30 -13.43
N ASN A 457 21.29 20.56 -12.62
CA ASN A 457 22.74 20.41 -12.72
C ASN A 457 23.14 19.50 -13.89
N LYS A 458 23.24 20.08 -15.08
CA LYS A 458 23.55 19.36 -16.33
C LYS A 458 24.91 18.64 -16.31
N ALA A 459 25.89 19.19 -15.60
CA ALA A 459 27.23 18.55 -15.50
C ALA A 459 27.16 17.28 -14.70
N MET A 460 26.48 17.31 -13.54
CA MET A 460 26.23 16.14 -12.69
C MET A 460 25.43 15.08 -13.43
N LEU A 461 24.32 15.47 -14.08
CA LEU A 461 23.48 14.54 -14.86
C LEU A 461 24.27 13.79 -15.94
N LYS A 462 25.14 14.51 -16.66
CA LYS A 462 26.03 13.92 -17.67
C LYS A 462 27.03 12.97 -17.03
N GLN A 463 27.62 13.36 -15.89
CA GLN A 463 28.65 12.57 -15.21
C GLN A 463 28.11 11.23 -14.71
N ILE A 464 26.93 11.22 -14.12
CA ILE A 464 26.30 9.98 -13.63
C ILE A 464 25.48 9.28 -14.72
N GLY A 465 25.35 9.84 -15.92
CA GLY A 465 24.54 9.26 -17.00
C GLY A 465 23.04 9.20 -16.72
N PHE A 466 22.54 10.08 -15.83
CA PHE A 466 21.13 10.15 -15.48
C PHE A 466 20.28 10.55 -16.68
N LYS A 467 19.20 9.82 -16.93
CA LYS A 467 18.24 10.09 -18.00
C LYS A 467 17.01 10.78 -17.43
N MET A 468 16.73 11.98 -17.91
CA MET A 468 15.52 12.70 -17.49
C MET A 468 14.26 11.91 -17.84
N PHE A 469 13.34 11.84 -16.90
CA PHE A 469 12.02 11.27 -17.07
C PHE A 469 10.95 12.24 -16.55
N ASP A 470 9.74 12.10 -17.02
CA ASP A 470 8.64 13.01 -16.71
C ASP A 470 7.68 12.35 -15.70
N TYR A 471 7.96 12.54 -14.40
CA TYR A 471 7.14 12.04 -13.31
C TYR A 471 5.77 12.74 -13.19
N THR A 472 5.56 13.87 -13.87
CA THR A 472 4.25 14.55 -13.88
C THR A 472 3.19 13.78 -14.68
N LYS A 473 3.62 12.75 -15.43
CA LYS A 473 2.72 11.81 -16.11
C LYS A 473 2.18 10.71 -15.20
N ALA A 474 2.69 10.58 -13.99
CA ALA A 474 2.17 9.62 -13.02
C ALA A 474 0.78 10.06 -12.54
N GLY A 475 -0.07 9.06 -12.27
CA GLY A 475 -1.46 9.27 -11.91
C GLY A 475 -2.40 9.31 -13.10
N VAL A 476 -3.65 9.66 -12.83
CA VAL A 476 -4.73 9.63 -13.82
C VAL A 476 -4.56 10.67 -14.92
N TYR A 477 -4.99 10.33 -16.11
CA TYR A 477 -4.94 11.21 -17.29
C TYR A 477 -6.33 11.42 -17.90
N GLY A 478 -6.46 12.36 -18.83
CA GLY A 478 -7.72 12.68 -19.50
C GLY A 478 -8.25 14.06 -19.13
N SER A 479 -9.55 14.17 -18.85
CA SER A 479 -10.17 15.47 -18.62
C SER A 479 -9.65 16.16 -17.36
N LYS A 480 -9.78 17.49 -17.31
CA LYS A 480 -9.38 18.28 -16.15
C LYS A 480 -10.19 17.87 -14.90
N GLU A 481 -11.47 17.60 -15.10
CA GLU A 481 -12.41 17.20 -14.04
C GLU A 481 -11.99 15.85 -13.44
N TRP A 482 -11.61 14.87 -14.28
CA TRP A 482 -11.13 13.57 -13.83
C TRP A 482 -9.85 13.68 -13.01
N ARG A 483 -8.86 14.43 -13.50
CA ARG A 483 -7.61 14.67 -12.76
C ARG A 483 -7.84 15.42 -11.44
N LYS A 484 -8.75 16.42 -11.43
CA LYS A 484 -9.10 17.14 -10.21
C LYS A 484 -9.80 16.24 -9.19
N LYS A 485 -10.59 15.27 -9.64
CA LYS A 485 -11.29 14.31 -8.78
C LYS A 485 -10.33 13.42 -8.00
N ALA A 486 -9.11 13.19 -8.51
CA ALA A 486 -8.06 12.42 -7.85
C ALA A 486 -7.36 13.21 -6.71
N GLU A 487 -7.51 14.53 -6.67
CA GLU A 487 -6.86 15.36 -5.66
C GLU A 487 -7.52 15.12 -4.29
N LEU A 488 -6.72 14.69 -3.30
CA LEU A 488 -7.17 14.63 -1.90
C LEU A 488 -7.49 16.03 -1.36
N SER A 489 -8.43 16.11 -0.43
CA SER A 489 -8.79 17.37 0.21
C SER A 489 -7.60 17.94 1.01
N ASN A 490 -7.57 19.27 1.16
CA ASN A 490 -6.53 19.93 1.95
C ASN A 490 -6.61 19.54 3.43
N GLU A 491 -7.80 19.29 3.95
CA GLU A 491 -8.05 18.86 5.32
C GLU A 491 -7.42 17.49 5.57
N LEU A 492 -7.56 16.55 4.63
CA LEU A 492 -6.99 15.20 4.74
C LEU A 492 -5.47 15.25 4.68
N LYS A 493 -4.90 16.02 3.75
CA LYS A 493 -3.44 16.23 3.66
C LYS A 493 -2.90 16.84 4.96
N ALA A 494 -3.52 17.89 5.49
CA ALA A 494 -3.12 18.51 6.74
C ALA A 494 -3.26 17.56 7.94
N ALA A 495 -4.27 16.69 7.96
CA ALA A 495 -4.43 15.66 8.98
C ALA A 495 -3.28 14.63 8.93
N PHE A 496 -2.86 14.21 7.73
CA PHE A 496 -1.72 13.33 7.55
C PHE A 496 -0.41 13.98 8.01
N ASP A 497 -0.14 15.22 7.58
CA ASP A 497 1.04 15.99 8.00
C ASP A 497 1.12 16.16 9.51
N LYS A 498 -0.03 16.47 10.13
CA LYS A 498 -0.11 16.58 11.58
C LYS A 498 0.19 15.26 12.27
N LEU A 499 -0.39 14.17 11.79
CA LEU A 499 -0.13 12.82 12.33
C LEU A 499 1.36 12.51 12.26
N VAL A 500 2.01 12.69 11.11
CA VAL A 500 3.45 12.46 10.94
C VAL A 500 4.25 13.30 11.93
N SER A 501 3.95 14.59 12.04
CA SER A 501 4.62 15.48 12.98
C SER A 501 4.47 15.02 14.43
N ASP A 502 3.26 14.63 14.85
CA ASP A 502 2.99 14.18 16.22
C ASP A 502 3.78 12.90 16.55
N TYR A 503 3.86 11.95 15.61
CA TYR A 503 4.59 10.69 15.80
C TYR A 503 6.12 10.90 15.81
N GLU A 504 6.66 11.76 14.96
CA GLU A 504 8.10 12.10 14.99
C GLU A 504 8.49 12.82 16.29
N GLN A 505 7.62 13.66 16.84
CA GLN A 505 7.86 14.31 18.14
C GLN A 505 7.83 13.31 19.32
N GLN A 506 6.98 12.29 19.28
CA GLN A 506 6.90 11.26 20.31
C GLN A 506 8.10 10.31 20.32
N LYS A 507 8.94 10.34 19.28
CA LYS A 507 10.12 9.45 19.12
C LYS A 507 9.75 7.98 19.32
N ILE A 508 8.63 7.54 18.75
CA ILE A 508 8.23 6.14 18.77
C ILE A 508 9.34 5.33 18.08
N THR A 509 10.00 4.51 18.88
CA THR A 509 11.12 3.67 18.41
C THR A 509 10.56 2.48 17.66
N ASP A 510 11.29 2.06 16.63
CA ASP A 510 11.04 0.80 15.94
C ASP A 510 11.18 -0.40 16.91
N TRP A 511 10.63 -1.55 16.52
CA TRP A 511 10.62 -2.78 17.34
C TRP A 511 12.02 -3.25 17.70
#